data_8e57b0ff656b2107e6f1e6a783a5b2bc
#
_entry.id   8e57b0ff656b2107e6f1e6a783a5b2bc
#
_cell.length_a   1.000
_cell.length_b   1.000
_cell.length_c   1.000
_cell.angle_alpha   90.00
_cell.angle_beta   90.00
_cell.angle_gamma   90.00
#
_symmetry.space_group_name_H-M   'P 1'
#
loop_
_entity.id
_entity.type
_entity.pdbx_description
1 polymer ?
#
loop_
_entity_poly.entity_id
_entity_poly.type
_entity_poly.pdbx_seq_one_letter_code
_entity_poly.pdbx_strand_id
1 'polypeptide(L)'
;MIYHKHLLINAKIDMPIKEEQKAVYFLSNLVDSIGMKAIITPVARYVDKPGNRGMTAVVLIETSHIAFHIWDELSPALIQFDLYTCGELELSKVLTVFTETFRPLDLEYVLFDRENGFVKEASGNTRGLHESDL
;
A
#
# COMPACT_ATOMS: atom_id res chain seq x y z
N MET A 1 -14.55 -19.43 1.44
CA MET A 1 -14.24 -19.17 0.03
C MET A 1 -12.90 -18.44 -0.05
N ILE A 2 -12.06 -18.83 -0.97
CA ILE A 2 -10.75 -18.22 -1.18
C ILE A 2 -10.84 -17.25 -2.36
N TYR A 3 -10.36 -16.04 -2.13
CA TYR A 3 -10.22 -15.04 -3.19
C TYR A 3 -8.73 -14.88 -3.49
N HIS A 4 -8.40 -14.33 -4.63
CA HIS A 4 -7.03 -13.97 -4.97
C HIS A 4 -7.05 -12.55 -5.53
N LYS A 5 -6.89 -11.58 -4.63
CA LYS A 5 -6.95 -10.16 -4.98
C LYS A 5 -5.58 -9.53 -4.84
N HIS A 6 -5.18 -8.75 -5.80
CA HIS A 6 -3.89 -8.07 -5.78
C HIS A 6 -4.09 -6.60 -6.11
N LEU A 7 -3.87 -5.76 -5.11
CA LEU A 7 -3.97 -4.31 -5.25
C LEU A 7 -2.58 -3.73 -5.42
N LEU A 8 -2.40 -2.93 -6.45
CA LEU A 8 -1.18 -2.18 -6.70
C LEU A 8 -1.51 -0.69 -6.69
N ILE A 9 -0.74 0.10 -5.96
CA ILE A 9 -0.88 1.56 -5.93
C ILE A 9 0.45 2.18 -6.29
N ASN A 10 0.42 3.18 -7.16
CA ASN A 10 1.56 3.98 -7.53
C ASN A 10 1.18 5.44 -7.29
N ALA A 11 1.96 6.16 -6.49
CA ALA A 11 1.57 7.51 -6.10
C ALA A 11 2.76 8.44 -5.88
N LYS A 12 2.51 9.73 -6.11
CA LYS A 12 3.40 10.80 -5.65
C LYS A 12 2.83 11.31 -4.33
N ILE A 13 3.65 11.36 -3.30
CA ILE A 13 3.18 11.63 -1.94
C ILE A 13 3.92 12.80 -1.32
N ASP A 14 3.19 13.51 -0.47
CA ASP A 14 3.68 14.71 0.22
C ASP A 14 4.24 14.36 1.60
N MET A 15 3.84 13.21 2.16
CA MET A 15 4.21 12.79 3.52
C MET A 15 4.92 11.44 3.52
N PRO A 16 6.17 11.36 2.97
CA PRO A 16 6.89 10.08 3.00
C PRO A 16 7.28 9.71 4.43
N ILE A 17 7.23 8.42 4.71
CA ILE A 17 7.70 7.89 6.00
C ILE A 17 9.22 7.71 5.90
N LYS A 18 9.96 8.33 6.82
CA LYS A 18 11.42 8.26 6.87
C LYS A 18 11.96 7.54 8.09
N GLU A 19 11.11 7.22 9.05
CA GLU A 19 11.49 6.49 10.27
C GLU A 19 10.95 5.08 10.22
N GLU A 20 11.81 4.10 10.44
CA GLU A 20 11.44 2.68 10.36
C GLU A 20 10.30 2.34 11.30
N GLN A 21 10.31 2.87 12.51
CA GLN A 21 9.26 2.62 13.49
C GLN A 21 7.88 3.08 12.99
N LYS A 22 7.84 4.20 12.29
CA LYS A 22 6.58 4.72 11.72
C LYS A 22 6.07 3.83 10.59
N ALA A 23 6.97 3.25 9.82
CA ALA A 23 6.60 2.31 8.77
C ALA A 23 6.01 1.02 9.36
N VAL A 24 6.62 0.52 10.43
CA VAL A 24 6.08 -0.63 11.17
C VAL A 24 4.68 -0.31 11.70
N TYR A 25 4.53 0.87 12.32
CA TYR A 25 3.24 1.29 12.86
C TYR A 25 2.17 1.40 11.76
N PHE A 26 2.52 1.99 10.62
CA PHE A 26 1.59 2.11 9.50
C PHE A 26 1.08 0.74 9.06
N LEU A 27 1.98 -0.22 8.85
CA LEU A 27 1.59 -1.56 8.41
C LEU A 27 0.73 -2.27 9.45
N SER A 28 1.09 -2.17 10.74
CA SER A 28 0.30 -2.77 11.81
C SER A 28 -1.11 -2.18 11.87
N ASN A 29 -1.19 -0.85 11.77
CA ASN A 29 -2.47 -0.14 11.79
C ASN A 29 -3.33 -0.48 10.57
N LEU A 30 -2.71 -0.57 9.40
CA LEU A 30 -3.42 -0.93 8.18
C LEU A 30 -4.01 -2.33 8.29
N VAL A 31 -3.21 -3.30 8.73
CA VAL A 31 -3.66 -4.69 8.91
C VAL A 31 -4.88 -4.75 9.82
N ASP A 32 -4.83 -4.06 10.95
CA ASP A 32 -5.97 -4.01 11.89
C ASP A 32 -7.19 -3.34 11.26
N SER A 33 -6.97 -2.23 10.58
CA SER A 33 -8.06 -1.43 9.99
C SER A 33 -8.84 -2.18 8.92
N ILE A 34 -8.18 -3.07 8.18
CA ILE A 34 -8.81 -3.83 7.11
C ILE A 34 -9.24 -5.23 7.56
N GLY A 35 -9.17 -5.50 8.87
CA GLY A 35 -9.64 -6.75 9.45
C GLY A 35 -8.80 -7.97 9.12
N MET A 36 -7.52 -7.77 8.83
CA MET A 36 -6.59 -8.86 8.55
C MET A 36 -5.72 -9.14 9.78
N LYS A 37 -4.88 -10.16 9.71
CA LYS A 37 -4.06 -10.57 10.83
C LYS A 37 -2.62 -10.81 10.38
N ALA A 38 -1.69 -10.12 11.03
CA ALA A 38 -0.27 -10.30 10.78
C ALA A 38 0.23 -11.59 11.43
N ILE A 39 1.12 -12.29 10.73
CA ILE A 39 1.77 -13.49 11.28
C ILE A 39 3.22 -13.23 11.65
N ILE A 40 3.73 -12.04 11.33
CA ILE A 40 5.02 -11.53 11.81
C ILE A 40 4.87 -10.07 12.15
N THR A 41 5.75 -9.54 12.98
CA THR A 41 5.88 -8.10 13.16
C THR A 41 6.36 -7.51 11.83
N PRO A 42 5.77 -6.38 11.39
CA PRO A 42 6.27 -5.75 10.15
C PRO A 42 7.75 -5.44 10.23
N VAL A 43 8.42 -5.54 9.09
CA VAL A 43 9.85 -5.24 8.95
C VAL A 43 10.01 -4.03 8.06
N ALA A 44 10.81 -3.07 8.49
CA ALA A 44 11.07 -1.86 7.72
C ALA A 44 12.54 -1.50 7.78
N ARG A 45 13.07 -1.01 6.67
CA ARG A 45 14.44 -0.51 6.57
C ARG A 45 14.47 0.75 5.73
N TYR A 46 15.11 1.78 6.24
CA TYR A 46 15.41 2.96 5.44
C TYR A 46 16.71 2.73 4.69
N VAL A 47 16.64 2.76 3.37
CA VAL A 47 17.80 2.59 2.51
C VAL A 47 18.42 3.97 2.28
N ASP A 48 19.65 4.19 2.75
CA ASP A 48 20.36 5.45 2.59
C ASP A 48 21.46 5.29 1.55
N LYS A 49 21.04 5.06 0.32
CA LYS A 49 21.95 4.87 -0.80
C LYS A 49 21.62 5.87 -1.91
N PRO A 50 22.57 6.73 -2.33
CA PRO A 50 22.31 7.68 -3.41
C PRO A 50 21.71 6.99 -4.63
N GLY A 51 20.64 7.58 -5.16
CA GLY A 51 19.88 7.03 -6.29
C GLY A 51 18.80 6.03 -5.88
N ASN A 52 18.78 5.61 -4.61
CA ASN A 52 17.80 4.62 -4.14
C ASN A 52 17.40 4.86 -2.68
N ARG A 53 17.34 6.14 -2.27
CA ARG A 53 16.98 6.46 -0.88
C ARG A 53 15.50 6.34 -0.65
N GLY A 54 15.14 5.73 0.47
CA GLY A 54 13.75 5.65 0.89
C GLY A 54 13.47 4.44 1.76
N MET A 55 12.21 4.31 2.14
CA MET A 55 11.75 3.25 3.04
C MET A 55 11.32 2.02 2.25
N THR A 56 11.71 0.85 2.73
CA THR A 56 11.22 -0.44 2.24
C THR A 56 10.61 -1.16 3.43
N ALA A 57 9.38 -1.65 3.29
CA ALA A 57 8.68 -2.31 4.39
C ALA A 57 7.78 -3.43 3.89
N VAL A 58 7.60 -4.43 4.74
CA VAL A 58 6.77 -5.60 4.43
C VAL A 58 6.17 -6.18 5.71
N VAL A 59 4.96 -6.72 5.59
CA VAL A 59 4.36 -7.55 6.63
C VAL A 59 3.74 -8.78 5.96
N LEU A 60 3.95 -9.94 6.59
CA LEU A 60 3.26 -11.15 6.20
C LEU A 60 1.96 -11.20 6.97
N ILE A 61 0.86 -11.44 6.26
CA ILE A 61 -0.46 -11.63 6.86
C ILE A 61 -0.91 -13.06 6.63
N GLU A 62 -1.89 -13.52 7.40
CA GLU A 62 -2.39 -14.90 7.24
C GLU A 62 -2.83 -15.21 5.82
N THR A 63 -3.26 -14.19 5.09
CA THR A 63 -3.80 -14.32 3.74
C THR A 63 -2.86 -13.83 2.65
N SER A 64 -1.63 -13.54 2.91
CA SER A 64 -0.49 -13.31 2.02
C SER A 64 0.46 -12.20 2.47
N HIS A 65 0.41 -10.98 1.92
CA HIS A 65 1.39 -9.95 2.30
C HIS A 65 0.95 -8.54 1.92
N ILE A 66 1.58 -7.56 2.60
CA ILE A 66 1.52 -6.15 2.23
C ILE A 66 2.95 -5.62 2.23
N ALA A 67 3.34 -4.94 1.16
CA ALA A 67 4.67 -4.35 1.05
C ALA A 67 4.58 -2.96 0.41
N PHE A 68 5.54 -2.10 0.73
CA PHE A 68 5.69 -0.85 0.01
C PHE A 68 7.14 -0.41 -0.05
N HIS A 69 7.43 0.41 -1.05
CA HIS A 69 8.73 1.04 -1.25
C HIS A 69 8.51 2.52 -1.51
N ILE A 70 9.29 3.36 -0.83
CA ILE A 70 9.25 4.81 -1.02
C ILE A 70 10.62 5.26 -1.52
N TRP A 71 10.62 6.16 -2.50
CA TRP A 71 11.82 6.85 -2.98
C TRP A 71 11.63 8.33 -2.66
N ASP A 72 12.46 8.88 -1.78
CA ASP A 72 12.26 10.22 -1.22
C ASP A 72 13.39 11.21 -1.50
N GLU A 73 14.31 10.89 -2.41
CA GLU A 73 15.36 11.84 -2.80
C GLU A 73 14.78 13.07 -3.50
N LEU A 74 13.69 12.87 -4.21
CA LEU A 74 12.97 13.95 -4.87
C LEU A 74 11.69 14.26 -4.12
N SER A 75 11.23 15.50 -4.24
CA SER A 75 9.95 15.93 -3.67
C SER A 75 9.05 16.37 -4.82
N PRO A 76 7.84 15.83 -4.95
CA PRO A 76 7.20 14.83 -4.09
C PRO A 76 7.87 13.46 -4.20
N ALA A 77 7.74 12.66 -3.14
CA ALA A 77 8.27 11.31 -3.11
C ALA A 77 7.40 10.35 -3.92
N LEU A 78 8.01 9.25 -4.37
CA LEU A 78 7.29 8.19 -5.05
C LEU A 78 7.05 7.03 -4.09
N ILE A 79 5.83 6.50 -4.05
CA ILE A 79 5.54 5.25 -3.33
C ILE A 79 4.94 4.23 -4.29
N GLN A 80 5.38 2.99 -4.16
CA GLN A 80 4.75 1.83 -4.80
C GLN A 80 4.31 0.88 -3.70
N PHE A 81 3.02 0.58 -3.68
CA PHE A 81 2.36 -0.19 -2.62
C PHE A 81 1.72 -1.44 -3.24
N ASP A 82 1.82 -2.55 -2.51
CA ASP A 82 1.41 -3.87 -2.99
C ASP A 82 0.69 -4.59 -1.85
N LEU A 83 -0.57 -4.97 -2.10
CA LEU A 83 -1.35 -5.78 -1.16
C LEU A 83 -1.92 -6.97 -1.90
N TYR A 84 -1.41 -8.16 -1.57
CA TYR A 84 -1.92 -9.42 -2.12
C TYR A 84 -2.57 -10.23 -1.01
N THR A 85 -3.80 -10.68 -1.26
CA THR A 85 -4.54 -11.46 -0.27
C THR A 85 -5.37 -12.55 -0.92
N CYS A 86 -5.44 -13.71 -0.26
CA CYS A 86 -6.37 -14.76 -0.62
C CYS A 86 -7.69 -14.67 0.16
N GLY A 87 -7.87 -13.59 0.93
CA GLY A 87 -9.10 -13.29 1.64
C GLY A 87 -9.91 -12.18 0.97
N GLU A 88 -10.99 -11.77 1.60
CA GLU A 88 -11.76 -10.63 1.13
C GLU A 88 -10.96 -9.34 1.26
N LEU A 89 -11.17 -8.42 0.33
CA LEU A 89 -10.52 -7.12 0.34
C LEU A 89 -11.55 -6.02 0.17
N GLU A 90 -11.61 -5.11 1.14
CA GLU A 90 -12.42 -3.90 1.03
C GLU A 90 -11.54 -2.77 0.50
N LEU A 91 -11.58 -2.55 -0.80
CA LEU A 91 -10.74 -1.57 -1.49
C LEU A 91 -10.84 -0.18 -0.91
N SER A 92 -12.06 0.29 -0.62
CA SER A 92 -12.27 1.64 -0.09
C SER A 92 -11.57 1.87 1.24
N LYS A 93 -11.53 0.87 2.11
CA LYS A 93 -10.83 0.98 3.40
C LYS A 93 -9.32 1.13 3.21
N VAL A 94 -8.74 0.33 2.31
CA VAL A 94 -7.31 0.41 2.02
C VAL A 94 -6.97 1.78 1.45
N LEU A 95 -7.74 2.24 0.47
CA LEU A 95 -7.50 3.55 -0.15
C LEU A 95 -7.64 4.70 0.87
N THR A 96 -8.62 4.60 1.78
CA THR A 96 -8.81 5.61 2.82
C THR A 96 -7.60 5.69 3.75
N VAL A 97 -7.15 4.56 4.28
CA VAL A 97 -5.98 4.52 5.17
C VAL A 97 -4.73 5.03 4.45
N PHE A 98 -4.53 4.58 3.21
CA PHE A 98 -3.40 5.00 2.40
C PHE A 98 -3.41 6.52 2.18
N THR A 99 -4.54 7.05 1.75
CA THR A 99 -4.69 8.47 1.44
C THR A 99 -4.50 9.35 2.69
N GLU A 100 -5.07 8.95 3.81
CA GLU A 100 -4.92 9.70 5.07
C GLU A 100 -3.47 9.70 5.57
N THR A 101 -2.75 8.61 5.35
CA THR A 101 -1.37 8.47 5.81
C THR A 101 -0.39 9.25 4.94
N PHE A 102 -0.47 9.07 3.64
CA PHE A 102 0.56 9.56 2.72
C PHE A 102 0.23 10.86 2.01
N ARG A 103 -1.03 11.29 2.02
CA ARG A 103 -1.48 12.53 1.37
C ARG A 103 -1.01 12.62 -0.08
N PRO A 104 -1.49 11.71 -0.94
CA PRO A 104 -1.04 11.68 -2.33
C PRO A 104 -1.45 12.91 -3.10
N LEU A 105 -0.50 13.43 -3.90
CA LEU A 105 -0.73 14.50 -4.86
C LEU A 105 -1.22 13.92 -6.17
N ASP A 106 -0.88 12.67 -6.42
CA ASP A 106 -1.17 11.92 -7.63
C ASP A 106 -1.19 10.44 -7.23
N LEU A 107 -2.25 9.73 -7.59
CA LEU A 107 -2.40 8.33 -7.23
C LEU A 107 -3.06 7.57 -8.37
N GLU A 108 -2.52 6.39 -8.65
CA GLU A 108 -3.09 5.44 -9.60
C GLU A 108 -3.15 4.09 -8.92
N TYR A 109 -4.25 3.36 -9.08
CA TYR A 109 -4.34 2.02 -8.55
C TYR A 109 -4.98 1.07 -9.56
N VAL A 110 -4.66 -0.22 -9.39
CA VAL A 110 -5.31 -1.30 -10.10
C VAL A 110 -5.52 -2.46 -9.15
N LEU A 111 -6.70 -3.06 -9.22
CA LEU A 111 -7.03 -4.26 -8.45
C LEU A 111 -7.22 -5.40 -9.42
N PHE A 112 -6.40 -6.44 -9.27
CA PHE A 112 -6.50 -7.66 -10.07
C PHE A 112 -7.16 -8.78 -9.30
N ASP A 113 -8.01 -9.54 -10.00
CA ASP A 113 -8.42 -10.86 -9.59
C ASP A 113 -7.43 -11.83 -10.24
N ARG A 114 -6.80 -12.69 -9.43
CA ARG A 114 -5.75 -13.60 -9.90
C ARG A 114 -6.18 -15.08 -9.88
N GLU A 115 -7.45 -15.36 -9.64
CA GLU A 115 -7.93 -16.74 -9.57
C GLU A 115 -7.81 -17.48 -10.92
N ASN A 116 -8.11 -16.77 -12.00
CA ASN A 116 -8.10 -17.35 -13.34
C ASN A 116 -7.31 -16.45 -14.30
N GLY A 117 -6.03 -16.25 -13.99
CA GLY A 117 -5.18 -15.31 -14.71
C GLY A 117 -5.22 -13.93 -14.07
N PHE A 118 -4.75 -12.93 -14.80
CA PHE A 118 -4.75 -11.54 -14.30
C PHE A 118 -5.92 -10.82 -14.93
N VAL A 119 -7.01 -10.72 -14.17
CA VAL A 119 -8.20 -10.01 -14.63
C VAL A 119 -8.33 -8.70 -13.85
N LYS A 120 -8.32 -7.58 -14.56
CA LYS A 120 -8.49 -6.28 -13.93
C LYS A 120 -9.93 -6.14 -13.46
N GLU A 121 -10.12 -5.97 -12.15
CA GLU A 121 -11.43 -5.88 -11.52
C GLU A 121 -11.83 -4.43 -11.28
N ALA A 122 -10.86 -3.57 -10.95
CA ALA A 122 -11.09 -2.16 -10.70
C ALA A 122 -9.81 -1.37 -10.96
N SER A 123 -9.94 -0.09 -11.29
CA SER A 123 -8.81 0.81 -11.41
C SER A 123 -9.29 2.25 -11.26
N GLY A 124 -8.36 3.15 -10.92
CA GLY A 124 -8.68 4.56 -10.79
C GLY A 124 -7.42 5.40 -10.64
N ASN A 125 -7.61 6.71 -10.63
CA ASN A 125 -6.55 7.68 -10.39
C ASN A 125 -7.11 8.91 -9.69
N THR A 126 -6.21 9.79 -9.21
CA THR A 126 -6.60 10.96 -8.42
C THR A 126 -7.50 11.94 -9.14
N ARG A 127 -7.48 11.96 -10.46
CA ARG A 127 -8.35 12.86 -11.22
C ARG A 127 -9.82 12.50 -11.05
N GLY A 128 -10.11 11.26 -10.70
CA GLY A 128 -11.44 10.79 -10.40
C GLY A 128 -11.68 10.49 -8.94
N LEU A 129 -10.67 10.66 -8.05
CA LEU A 129 -10.77 10.36 -6.62
C LEU A 129 -10.97 11.64 -5.83
N HIS A 130 -12.14 11.74 -5.22
CA HIS A 130 -12.45 12.76 -4.23
C HIS A 130 -12.70 12.03 -2.90
N GLU A 131 -12.66 12.73 -1.78
CA GLU A 131 -12.94 12.11 -0.47
C GLU A 131 -14.26 11.36 -0.45
N SER A 132 -15.24 11.86 -1.19
CA SER A 132 -16.56 11.23 -1.30
C SER A 132 -16.56 9.94 -2.10
N ASP A 133 -15.49 9.64 -2.81
CA ASP A 133 -15.37 8.43 -3.65
C ASP A 133 -14.66 7.28 -2.92
N LEU A 134 -14.16 7.55 -1.71
CA LEU A 134 -13.42 6.57 -0.91
C LEU A 134 -14.28 5.85 0.12
#